data_505aa03930648066d189d13b8739bd04
#
_entry.id   505aa03930648066d189d13b8739bd04
#
_cell.length_a   1.000
_cell.length_b   1.000
_cell.length_c   1.000
_cell.angle_alpha   90.00
_cell.angle_beta   90.00
_cell.angle_gamma   90.00
#
_symmetry.space_group_name_H-M   'P 1'
#
loop_
_entity.id
_entity.type
_entity.pdbx_description
1 polymer ?
#
loop_
_entity_poly.entity_id
_entity_poly.type
_entity_poly.pdbx_seq_one_letter_code
_entity_poly.pdbx_strand_id
1 'polypeptide(L)'
;MTMPVVIVATEESLKAIPMGLREASLALGATKLETIVRIVLPQALPGIMTGGILAVSRAAGEVAPILFTGVAYYMASLPGKLSDQFMDLGYHVFVLSTQSPDIEKTRPILYATVLVLLILTFALNFVAVLIRARVRKKLRALG
;
A
#
# COMPACT_ATOMS: atom_id res chain seq x y z
N MET A 1 7.62 -7.42 -0.72
CA MET A 1 7.00 -8.10 0.46
C MET A 1 5.57 -7.64 0.79
N THR A 2 4.97 -6.79 -0.01
CA THR A 2 3.59 -6.27 0.20
C THR A 2 2.49 -7.22 -0.30
N MET A 3 2.78 -8.03 -1.33
CA MET A 3 1.82 -8.99 -1.89
C MET A 3 1.15 -9.92 -0.86
N PRO A 4 1.86 -10.55 0.08
CA PRO A 4 1.22 -11.40 1.08
C PRO A 4 0.19 -10.66 1.93
N VAL A 5 0.44 -9.38 2.26
CA VAL A 5 -0.49 -8.56 3.05
C VAL A 5 -1.79 -8.32 2.27
N VAL A 6 -1.70 -8.03 0.97
CA VAL A 6 -2.88 -7.83 0.11
C VAL A 6 -3.65 -9.14 -0.05
N ILE A 7 -2.96 -10.25 -0.26
CA ILE A 7 -3.58 -11.58 -0.44
C ILE A 7 -4.37 -11.96 0.82
N VAL A 8 -3.72 -11.92 1.99
CA VAL A 8 -4.37 -12.28 3.26
C VAL A 8 -5.55 -11.36 3.57
N ALA A 9 -5.38 -10.04 3.41
CA ALA A 9 -6.45 -9.09 3.66
C ALA A 9 -7.65 -9.27 2.69
N THR A 10 -7.38 -9.65 1.44
CA THR A 10 -8.41 -9.96 0.46
C THR A 10 -9.16 -11.24 0.83
N GLU A 11 -8.43 -12.29 1.18
CA GLU A 11 -8.99 -13.57 1.60
C GLU A 11 -9.88 -13.40 2.83
N GLU A 12 -9.39 -12.74 3.87
CA GLU A 12 -10.15 -12.46 5.09
C GLU A 12 -11.39 -11.60 4.82
N SER A 13 -11.28 -10.60 3.93
CA SER A 13 -12.42 -9.76 3.54
C SER A 13 -13.50 -10.55 2.81
N LEU A 14 -13.11 -11.51 1.98
CA LEU A 14 -14.04 -12.39 1.28
C LEU A 14 -14.68 -13.41 2.23
N LYS A 15 -13.92 -13.96 3.18
CA LYS A 15 -14.42 -14.90 4.19
C LYS A 15 -15.39 -14.26 5.20
N ALA A 16 -15.20 -12.97 5.48
CA ALA A 16 -16.05 -12.22 6.42
C ALA A 16 -17.51 -12.05 5.94
N ILE A 17 -17.79 -12.34 4.66
CA ILE A 17 -19.15 -12.22 4.12
C ILE A 17 -19.98 -13.45 4.48
N PRO A 18 -21.14 -13.26 5.13
CA PRO A 18 -21.99 -14.36 5.57
C PRO A 18 -22.40 -15.30 4.43
N MET A 19 -22.33 -16.60 4.68
CA MET A 19 -22.73 -17.62 3.70
C MET A 19 -24.21 -17.48 3.29
N GLY A 20 -25.09 -17.06 4.21
CA GLY A 20 -26.50 -16.87 3.93
C GLY A 20 -26.79 -15.89 2.78
N LEU A 21 -25.95 -14.86 2.60
CA LEU A 21 -26.08 -13.94 1.45
C LEU A 21 -25.75 -14.63 0.12
N ARG A 22 -24.78 -15.53 0.13
CA ARG A 22 -24.41 -16.32 -1.06
C ARG A 22 -25.50 -17.32 -1.41
N GLU A 23 -25.99 -18.02 -0.41
CA GLU A 23 -27.09 -19.00 -0.55
C GLU A 23 -28.38 -18.35 -1.00
N ALA A 24 -28.74 -17.22 -0.43
CA ALA A 24 -29.92 -16.45 -0.86
C ALA A 24 -29.83 -16.02 -2.33
N SER A 25 -28.66 -15.56 -2.78
CA SER A 25 -28.46 -15.20 -4.18
C SER A 25 -28.61 -16.40 -5.11
N LEU A 26 -28.03 -17.54 -4.76
CA LEU A 26 -28.14 -18.78 -5.53
C LEU A 26 -29.59 -19.31 -5.56
N ALA A 27 -30.31 -19.20 -4.43
CA ALA A 27 -31.72 -19.59 -4.34
C ALA A 27 -32.64 -18.75 -5.25
N LEU A 28 -32.26 -17.50 -5.52
CA LEU A 28 -32.94 -16.62 -6.48
C LEU A 28 -32.57 -16.91 -7.95
N GLY A 29 -31.78 -17.97 -8.20
CA GLY A 29 -31.38 -18.39 -9.54
C GLY A 29 -30.14 -17.71 -10.12
N ALA A 30 -29.40 -16.92 -9.33
CA ALA A 30 -28.16 -16.32 -9.78
C ALA A 30 -27.08 -17.38 -9.96
N THR A 31 -26.22 -17.21 -10.95
CA THR A 31 -25.05 -18.05 -11.15
C THR A 31 -24.00 -17.75 -10.08
N LYS A 32 -23.05 -18.68 -9.85
CA LYS A 32 -21.92 -18.46 -8.92
C LYS A 32 -21.13 -17.20 -9.26
N LEU A 33 -20.90 -16.93 -10.55
CA LEU A 33 -20.17 -15.76 -11.01
C LEU A 33 -20.94 -14.47 -10.71
N GLU A 34 -22.23 -14.44 -10.97
CA GLU A 34 -23.07 -13.28 -10.65
C GLU A 34 -23.12 -13.00 -9.15
N THR A 35 -23.26 -14.05 -8.33
CA THR A 35 -23.20 -13.94 -6.86
C THR A 35 -21.87 -13.31 -6.41
N ILE A 36 -20.73 -13.77 -6.97
CA ILE A 36 -19.42 -13.22 -6.62
C ILE A 36 -19.30 -11.76 -7.04
N VAL A 37 -19.62 -11.44 -8.28
CA VAL A 37 -19.38 -10.10 -8.85
C VAL A 37 -20.36 -9.06 -8.30
N ARG A 38 -21.63 -9.42 -8.12
CA ARG A 38 -22.68 -8.47 -7.74
C ARG A 38 -22.92 -8.37 -6.24
N ILE A 39 -22.59 -9.41 -5.47
CA ILE A 39 -22.89 -9.45 -4.02
C ILE A 39 -21.60 -9.51 -3.19
N VAL A 40 -20.77 -10.53 -3.42
CA VAL A 40 -19.61 -10.80 -2.57
C VAL A 40 -18.53 -9.74 -2.75
N LEU A 41 -18.13 -9.47 -3.97
CA LEU A 41 -17.02 -8.55 -4.27
C LEU A 41 -17.31 -7.10 -3.83
N PRO A 42 -18.49 -6.50 -4.08
CA PRO A 42 -18.77 -5.15 -3.60
C PRO A 42 -18.76 -5.02 -2.06
N GLN A 43 -19.23 -6.05 -1.36
CA GLN A 43 -19.23 -6.06 0.11
C GLN A 43 -17.83 -6.29 0.69
N ALA A 44 -16.97 -7.08 0.03
CA ALA A 44 -15.58 -7.29 0.42
C ALA A 44 -14.67 -6.08 0.13
N LEU A 45 -15.04 -5.22 -0.82
CA LEU A 45 -14.22 -4.14 -1.32
C LEU A 45 -13.64 -3.21 -0.22
N PRO A 46 -14.39 -2.78 0.82
CA PRO A 46 -13.83 -1.95 1.89
C PRO A 46 -12.72 -2.64 2.67
N GLY A 47 -12.81 -3.95 2.86
CA GLY A 47 -11.78 -4.76 3.51
C GLY A 47 -10.54 -4.92 2.63
N ILE A 48 -10.74 -5.23 1.35
CA ILE A 48 -9.65 -5.34 0.36
C ILE A 48 -8.90 -4.02 0.25
N MET A 49 -9.59 -2.88 0.20
CA MET A 49 -8.97 -1.56 0.19
C MET A 49 -8.15 -1.29 1.45
N THR A 50 -8.58 -1.81 2.61
CA THR A 50 -7.78 -1.70 3.85
C THR A 50 -6.45 -2.43 3.72
N GLY A 51 -6.48 -3.65 3.18
CA GLY A 51 -5.27 -4.42 2.90
C GLY A 51 -4.33 -3.69 1.92
N GLY A 52 -4.89 -3.12 0.86
CA GLY A 52 -4.12 -2.30 -0.09
C GLY A 52 -3.45 -1.08 0.57
N ILE A 53 -4.16 -0.36 1.43
CA ILE A 53 -3.62 0.79 2.19
C ILE A 53 -2.45 0.34 3.08
N LEU A 54 -2.63 -0.75 3.84
CA LEU A 54 -1.57 -1.29 4.68
C LEU A 54 -0.35 -1.74 3.87
N ALA A 55 -0.58 -2.32 2.70
CA ALA A 55 0.48 -2.75 1.79
C ALA A 55 1.29 -1.55 1.25
N VAL A 56 0.62 -0.47 0.84
CA VAL A 56 1.30 0.76 0.37
C VAL A 56 2.08 1.43 1.49
N SER A 57 1.50 1.54 2.70
CA SER A 57 2.21 2.06 3.88
C SER A 57 3.48 1.30 4.17
N ARG A 58 3.40 -0.03 4.10
CA ARG A 58 4.55 -0.90 4.34
C ARG A 58 5.60 -0.75 3.24
N ALA A 59 5.18 -0.70 1.97
CA ALA A 59 6.07 -0.54 0.83
C ALA A 59 6.94 0.72 0.91
N ALA A 60 6.37 1.83 1.38
CA ALA A 60 7.06 3.11 1.49
C ALA A 60 8.25 3.12 2.48
N GLY A 61 8.34 2.13 3.37
CA GLY A 61 9.44 1.98 4.33
C GLY A 61 10.33 0.75 4.09
N GLU A 62 10.13 0.00 3.01
CA GLU A 62 10.91 -1.21 2.74
C GLU A 62 12.25 -0.86 2.05
N VAL A 63 13.36 -0.95 2.79
CA VAL A 63 14.72 -0.70 2.28
C VAL A 63 15.40 -1.99 1.81
N ALA A 64 15.25 -3.11 2.52
CA ALA A 64 16.01 -4.32 2.30
C ALA A 64 15.92 -4.92 0.87
N PRO A 65 14.75 -5.06 0.22
CA PRO A 65 14.67 -5.56 -1.14
C PRO A 65 15.26 -4.58 -2.17
N ILE A 66 15.21 -3.29 -1.87
CA ILE A 66 15.64 -2.21 -2.77
C ILE A 66 17.17 -2.15 -2.85
N LEU A 67 17.88 -2.52 -1.77
CA LEU A 67 19.34 -2.61 -1.72
C LEU A 67 19.96 -3.48 -2.83
N PHE A 68 19.25 -4.50 -3.29
CA PHE A 68 19.71 -5.45 -4.31
C PHE A 68 19.21 -5.11 -5.72
N THR A 69 18.58 -3.97 -5.90
CA THR A 69 18.06 -3.51 -7.20
C THR A 69 18.80 -2.27 -7.69
N GLY A 70 18.25 -1.53 -8.60
CA GLY A 70 18.87 -0.36 -9.24
C GLY A 70 18.84 0.94 -8.41
N VAL A 71 18.86 0.86 -7.08
CA VAL A 71 18.83 2.06 -6.24
C VAL A 71 20.19 2.77 -6.25
N ALA A 72 20.18 4.09 -6.41
CA ALA A 72 21.34 4.96 -6.29
C ALA A 72 21.29 5.81 -5.02
N TYR A 73 22.45 6.04 -4.40
CA TYR A 73 22.56 6.94 -3.24
C TYR A 73 22.29 8.40 -3.63
N TYR A 74 22.79 8.81 -4.78
CA TYR A 74 22.66 10.17 -5.30
C TYR A 74 22.39 10.14 -6.81
N MET A 75 21.49 11.00 -7.25
CA MET A 75 21.21 11.23 -8.66
C MET A 75 21.16 12.73 -8.94
N ALA A 76 21.90 13.16 -9.96
CA ALA A 76 21.90 14.55 -10.40
C ALA A 76 20.67 14.92 -11.25
N SER A 77 19.99 13.91 -11.82
CA SER A 77 18.80 14.07 -12.67
C SER A 77 17.77 13.00 -12.36
N LEU A 78 16.50 13.30 -12.66
CA LEU A 78 15.43 12.31 -12.54
C LEU A 78 15.57 11.21 -13.60
N PRO A 79 15.20 9.94 -13.27
CA PRO A 79 15.24 8.85 -14.22
C PRO A 79 14.32 9.12 -15.42
N GLY A 80 14.82 8.94 -16.63
CA GLY A 80 14.06 9.13 -17.88
C GLY A 80 13.51 7.84 -18.47
N LYS A 81 14.05 6.68 -18.05
CA LYS A 81 13.66 5.35 -18.54
C LYS A 81 13.42 4.40 -17.37
N LEU A 82 12.60 3.37 -17.59
CA LEU A 82 12.33 2.32 -16.59
C LEU A 82 13.56 1.49 -16.20
N SER A 83 14.59 1.51 -17.02
CA SER A 83 15.88 0.83 -16.77
C SER A 83 16.88 1.68 -16.00
N ASP A 84 16.60 2.97 -15.78
CA ASP A 84 17.52 3.86 -15.11
C ASP A 84 17.50 3.59 -13.59
N GLN A 85 18.60 3.92 -12.95
CA GLN A 85 18.68 3.88 -11.50
C GLN A 85 17.68 4.90 -10.91
N PHE A 86 17.19 4.62 -9.72
CA PHE A 86 16.29 5.51 -8.99
C PHE A 86 16.82 5.75 -7.57
N MET A 87 16.39 6.86 -6.98
CA MET A 87 16.73 7.20 -5.60
C MET A 87 15.54 6.90 -4.70
N ASP A 88 15.79 6.22 -3.59
CA ASP A 88 14.79 5.91 -2.56
C ASP A 88 15.14 6.59 -1.23
N LEU A 89 14.14 7.24 -0.60
CA LEU A 89 14.35 7.96 0.65
C LEU A 89 14.73 7.03 1.80
N GLY A 90 14.18 5.83 1.86
CA GLY A 90 14.52 4.85 2.89
C GLY A 90 15.96 4.38 2.76
N TYR A 91 16.41 4.11 1.54
CA TYR A 91 17.81 3.78 1.26
C TYR A 91 18.75 4.93 1.59
N HIS A 92 18.37 6.17 1.26
CA HIS A 92 19.15 7.35 1.60
C HIS A 92 19.36 7.51 3.12
N VAL A 93 18.28 7.32 3.90
CA VAL A 93 18.36 7.30 5.38
C VAL A 93 19.29 6.19 5.87
N PHE A 94 19.20 4.99 5.29
CA PHE A 94 20.06 3.86 5.66
C PHE A 94 21.54 4.19 5.42
N VAL A 95 21.90 4.71 4.25
CA VAL A 95 23.30 5.06 3.92
C VAL A 95 23.83 6.18 4.81
N LEU A 96 23.04 7.25 5.03
CA LEU A 96 23.44 8.35 5.91
C LEU A 96 23.65 7.90 7.36
N SER A 97 22.87 6.92 7.83
CA SER A 97 22.97 6.42 9.22
C SER A 97 24.10 5.41 9.43
N THR A 98 24.47 4.64 8.40
CA THR A 98 25.38 3.49 8.54
C THR A 98 26.72 3.67 7.84
N GLN A 99 26.78 4.46 6.77
CA GLN A 99 27.96 4.54 5.88
C GLN A 99 28.56 5.95 5.81
N SER A 100 28.03 6.91 6.57
CA SER A 100 28.57 8.26 6.57
C SER A 100 29.91 8.32 7.30
N PRO A 101 30.97 8.87 6.68
CA PRO A 101 32.30 9.05 7.31
C PRO A 101 32.27 10.11 8.42
N ASP A 102 31.34 11.04 8.39
CA ASP A 102 31.19 12.11 9.40
C ASP A 102 29.71 12.21 9.83
N ILE A 103 29.40 11.46 10.87
CA ILE A 103 28.02 11.34 11.38
C ILE A 103 27.50 12.69 11.89
N GLU A 104 28.35 13.53 12.47
CA GLU A 104 27.93 14.82 13.03
C GLU A 104 27.49 15.80 11.95
N LYS A 105 28.20 15.87 10.84
CA LYS A 105 27.86 16.74 9.71
C LYS A 105 26.64 16.25 8.93
N THR A 106 26.40 14.94 8.90
CA THR A 106 25.28 14.35 8.17
C THR A 106 23.99 14.27 8.98
N ARG A 107 24.04 14.40 10.31
CA ARG A 107 22.84 14.39 11.18
C ARG A 107 21.72 15.33 10.74
N PRO A 108 21.95 16.60 10.39
CA PRO A 108 20.87 17.49 9.96
C PRO A 108 20.16 17.00 8.70
N ILE A 109 20.94 16.49 7.73
CA ILE A 109 20.40 15.95 6.47
C ILE A 109 19.62 14.65 6.75
N LEU A 110 20.14 13.78 7.61
CA LEU A 110 19.46 12.55 8.05
C LEU A 110 18.10 12.86 8.67
N TYR A 111 18.04 13.78 9.63
CA TYR A 111 16.76 14.14 10.27
C TYR A 111 15.80 14.80 9.30
N ALA A 112 16.27 15.64 8.40
CA ALA A 112 15.43 16.24 7.35
C ALA A 112 14.86 15.17 6.43
N THR A 113 15.66 14.20 5.99
CA THR A 113 15.22 13.10 5.12
C THR A 113 14.18 12.21 5.83
N VAL A 114 14.42 11.87 7.10
CA VAL A 114 13.45 11.12 7.93
C VAL A 114 12.15 11.88 8.08
N LEU A 115 12.20 13.19 8.33
CA LEU A 115 11.01 14.02 8.44
C LEU A 115 10.20 14.04 7.14
N VAL A 116 10.88 14.20 5.99
CA VAL A 116 10.22 14.14 4.67
C VAL A 116 9.57 12.77 4.44
N LEU A 117 10.26 11.68 4.76
CA LEU A 117 9.74 10.33 4.64
C LEU A 117 8.50 10.12 5.51
N LEU A 118 8.51 10.61 6.75
CA LEU A 118 7.36 10.56 7.65
C LEU A 118 6.17 11.36 7.09
N ILE A 119 6.39 12.60 6.66
CA ILE A 119 5.35 13.44 6.08
C ILE A 119 4.74 12.74 4.85
N LEU A 120 5.57 12.20 3.97
CA LEU A 120 5.12 11.50 2.77
C LEU A 120 4.28 10.25 3.11
N THR A 121 4.76 9.42 4.03
CA THR A 121 4.01 8.22 4.47
C THR A 121 2.70 8.56 5.14
N PHE A 122 2.67 9.57 6.01
CA PHE A 122 1.43 10.03 6.62
C PHE A 122 0.45 10.61 5.58
N ALA A 123 0.93 11.40 4.63
CA ALA A 123 0.11 11.96 3.56
C ALA A 123 -0.50 10.85 2.68
N LEU A 124 0.30 9.86 2.27
CA LEU A 124 -0.19 8.71 1.50
C LEU A 124 -1.24 7.92 2.27
N ASN A 125 -1.01 7.65 3.56
CA ASN A 125 -1.96 6.96 4.42
C ASN A 125 -3.26 7.76 4.59
N PHE A 126 -3.15 9.05 4.79
CA PHE A 126 -4.31 9.94 4.93
C PHE A 126 -5.17 9.93 3.66
N VAL A 127 -4.55 10.09 2.49
CA VAL A 127 -5.24 10.03 1.19
C VAL A 127 -5.92 8.66 1.02
N ALA A 128 -5.24 7.57 1.33
CA ALA A 128 -5.78 6.23 1.22
C ALA A 128 -7.00 6.01 2.15
N VAL A 129 -6.95 6.52 3.39
CA VAL A 129 -8.09 6.48 4.33
C VAL A 129 -9.27 7.30 3.81
N LEU A 130 -9.02 8.48 3.23
CA LEU A 130 -10.08 9.29 2.63
C LEU A 130 -10.76 8.59 1.44
N ILE A 131 -9.97 7.97 0.56
CA ILE A 131 -10.50 7.18 -0.56
C ILE A 131 -11.38 6.04 -0.04
N ARG A 132 -10.90 5.28 0.96
CA ARG A 132 -11.66 4.21 1.61
C ARG A 132 -12.99 4.72 2.20
N ALA A 133 -12.96 5.83 2.91
CA ALA A 133 -14.15 6.43 3.53
C ALA A 133 -15.19 6.83 2.47
N ARG A 134 -14.75 7.42 1.34
CA ARG A 134 -15.64 7.77 0.22
C ARG A 134 -16.27 6.55 -0.44
N VAL A 135 -15.47 5.51 -0.73
CA VAL A 135 -15.97 4.26 -1.33
C VAL A 135 -16.98 3.58 -0.41
N ARG A 136 -16.67 3.49 0.90
CA ARG A 136 -17.58 2.91 1.88
C ARG A 136 -18.90 3.67 1.98
N LYS A 137 -18.87 5.01 1.93
CA LYS A 137 -20.09 5.83 1.93
C LYS A 137 -20.93 5.60 0.67
N LYS A 138 -20.28 5.50 -0.51
CA LYS A 138 -20.97 5.22 -1.77
C LYS A 138 -21.65 3.85 -1.79
N LEU A 139 -20.96 2.83 -1.29
CA LEU A 139 -21.53 1.46 -1.22
C LEU A 139 -22.72 1.37 -0.26
N ARG A 140 -22.69 2.11 0.87
CA ARG A 140 -23.83 2.17 1.81
C ARG A 140 -25.06 2.92 1.25
N ALA A 141 -24.88 3.77 0.27
CA ALA A 141 -25.97 4.52 -0.35
C ALA A 141 -26.66 3.73 -1.49
N LEU A 142 -26.08 2.61 -1.90
CA LEU A 142 -26.60 1.75 -2.99
C LEU A 142 -27.30 0.47 -2.46
N GLY A 143 -27.28 0.23 -1.17
CA GLY A 143 -27.95 -0.89 -0.49
C GLY A 143 -28.84 -0.41 0.63
#